data_01c21b5870d3243e54361634d2288c0a
#
_entry.id   01c21b5870d3243e54361634d2288c0a
#
_cell.length_a   1.000
_cell.length_b   1.000
_cell.length_c   1.000
_cell.angle_alpha   90.00
_cell.angle_beta   90.00
_cell.angle_gamma   90.00
#
_symmetry.space_group_name_H-M   'P 1'
#
loop_
_entity.id
_entity.type
_entity.pdbx_description
1 polymer ?
#
loop_
_entity_poly.entity_id
_entity_poly.type
_entity_poly.pdbx_seq_one_letter_code
_entity_poly.pdbx_strand_id
1 'polypeptide(L)'
;MGTYLNPGNSGFARIINSEYIDKTELIGIINSTIDTTKCLTCISRPRRFGKSYAAQMLSAYYDKSCDSRALFENYAISKDETYEKHLNKYDVIYLDMTQVTGEAGKESFVDFIKSKITEEIQEAYPSVEINRDFSSTLINMVNHNGNKVIAIIDEWDAPIREIPEKQQEYLRFLRTLFKSSNTTSKIFAAVYMTGILPIKKDGSQSAISDFREYSVLMPGRFGCYVGFTEDEVKELCNRRGRDFNKMKEWYDGYTVGKQHSIYNPYSVMQAVDTGVYTSYWKKTSAAEALMTYIDMDQDGLQEDIARLIAGESIIVDTDSFQNDVETFSCKDDVLTLLIHLGYLTYEEVPDSYDDSDGIMAGFVRIPNEEVRTEFDKLLRRAKHKSLIELVKKSDKLLKDTLEGSEEAVAKAIAEVHDSQYAPTFYNNEQSLRYVVKMAYISCVDQYAKIEELPTGHGIADVAFIPKRNSNLPAMIVELKWNKSGEEAISQIENRNYQAVFKGYGGAVVLVGLSYDVETKEHCCRIERKSMGH
;
A
#
# COMPACT_ATOMS: atom_id res chain seq x y z
N MET A 1 -31.66 -5.52 17.78
CA MET A 1 -30.50 -5.22 16.96
C MET A 1 -30.53 -3.74 16.62
N GLY A 2 -29.50 -3.01 17.04
CA GLY A 2 -29.32 -1.61 16.68
C GLY A 2 -28.45 -1.43 15.46
N THR A 3 -28.15 -0.20 15.11
CA THR A 3 -27.20 0.17 14.05
C THR A 3 -25.78 0.26 14.63
N TYR A 4 -25.67 0.82 15.82
CA TYR A 4 -24.40 1.09 16.53
C TYR A 4 -24.18 0.17 17.72
N LEU A 5 -25.26 -0.26 18.39
CA LEU A 5 -25.21 -1.24 19.49
C LEU A 5 -25.79 -2.57 19.01
N ASN A 6 -24.97 -3.62 19.07
CA ASN A 6 -25.38 -4.96 18.70
C ASN A 6 -25.94 -5.06 17.25
N PRO A 7 -25.14 -4.72 16.22
CA PRO A 7 -25.62 -4.69 14.83
C PRO A 7 -25.91 -6.08 14.24
N GLY A 8 -25.56 -7.15 14.95
CA GLY A 8 -25.76 -8.51 14.51
C GLY A 8 -24.70 -9.01 13.54
N ASN A 9 -25.00 -10.08 12.80
CA ASN A 9 -24.03 -10.78 11.96
C ASN A 9 -24.29 -10.68 10.44
N SER A 10 -25.30 -9.93 10.02
CA SER A 10 -25.70 -9.83 8.61
C SER A 10 -24.58 -9.30 7.70
N GLY A 11 -23.74 -8.40 8.21
CA GLY A 11 -22.60 -7.88 7.47
C GLY A 11 -21.60 -8.96 7.10
N PHE A 12 -21.16 -9.74 8.07
CA PHE A 12 -20.25 -10.86 7.82
C PHE A 12 -20.90 -12.01 7.03
N ALA A 13 -22.18 -12.30 7.27
CA ALA A 13 -22.91 -13.28 6.48
C ALA A 13 -22.90 -12.93 4.97
N ARG A 14 -23.04 -11.67 4.60
CA ARG A 14 -22.91 -11.22 3.20
C ARG A 14 -21.51 -11.41 2.65
N ILE A 15 -20.47 -11.21 3.48
CA ILE A 15 -19.08 -11.40 3.07
C ILE A 15 -18.81 -12.86 2.73
N ILE A 16 -19.19 -13.80 3.59
CA ILE A 16 -18.95 -15.24 3.37
C ILE A 16 -19.83 -15.84 2.26
N ASN A 17 -20.94 -15.21 1.92
CA ASN A 17 -21.79 -15.61 0.76
C ASN A 17 -21.16 -15.22 -0.59
N SER A 18 -20.05 -14.48 -0.57
CA SER A 18 -19.19 -14.21 -1.73
C SER A 18 -17.91 -15.07 -1.64
N GLU A 19 -16.93 -14.81 -2.51
CA GLU A 19 -15.62 -15.43 -2.39
C GLU A 19 -14.90 -14.86 -1.14
N TYR A 20 -14.67 -15.68 -0.14
CA TYR A 20 -14.03 -15.30 1.11
C TYR A 20 -12.75 -16.10 1.33
N ILE A 21 -11.69 -15.42 1.71
CA ILE A 21 -10.43 -16.01 2.17
C ILE A 21 -10.43 -15.99 3.69
N ASP A 22 -10.24 -17.17 4.30
CA ASP A 22 -10.33 -17.32 5.76
C ASP A 22 -9.25 -16.52 6.49
N LYS A 23 -9.69 -15.54 7.27
CA LYS A 23 -8.88 -14.71 8.17
C LYS A 23 -9.35 -14.81 9.63
N THR A 24 -10.15 -15.82 9.93
CA THR A 24 -10.81 -15.92 11.25
C THR A 24 -9.85 -16.19 12.41
N GLU A 25 -8.61 -16.64 12.15
CA GLU A 25 -7.57 -16.73 13.19
C GLU A 25 -7.27 -15.37 13.86
N LEU A 26 -7.55 -14.24 13.17
CA LEU A 26 -7.50 -12.91 13.76
C LEU A 26 -8.33 -12.82 15.04
N ILE A 27 -9.47 -13.51 15.10
CA ILE A 27 -10.35 -13.55 16.28
C ILE A 27 -9.59 -14.14 17.47
N GLY A 28 -8.88 -15.25 17.29
CA GLY A 28 -8.06 -15.87 18.36
C GLY A 28 -7.00 -14.92 18.90
N ILE A 29 -6.40 -14.11 18.04
CA ILE A 29 -5.45 -13.08 18.47
C ILE A 29 -6.14 -12.03 19.35
N ILE A 30 -7.32 -11.54 18.95
CA ILE A 30 -8.07 -10.55 19.76
C ILE A 30 -8.58 -11.19 21.05
N ASN A 31 -9.09 -12.44 21.01
CA ASN A 31 -9.50 -13.19 22.21
C ASN A 31 -8.39 -13.22 23.27
N SER A 32 -7.13 -13.40 22.86
CA SER A 32 -5.98 -13.40 23.77
C SER A 32 -5.71 -12.07 24.47
N THR A 33 -6.33 -10.98 24.02
CA THR A 33 -6.18 -9.63 24.59
C THR A 33 -7.34 -9.23 25.51
N ILE A 34 -8.45 -9.95 25.46
CA ILE A 34 -9.67 -9.62 26.22
C ILE A 34 -9.36 -9.55 27.72
N ASP A 35 -9.82 -8.47 28.36
CA ASP A 35 -9.61 -8.18 29.78
C ASP A 35 -8.13 -8.11 30.22
N THR A 36 -7.23 -7.80 29.32
CA THR A 36 -5.81 -7.58 29.60
C THR A 36 -5.39 -6.12 29.39
N THR A 37 -4.19 -5.77 29.78
CA THR A 37 -3.58 -4.47 29.46
C THR A 37 -3.29 -4.27 27.95
N LYS A 38 -3.57 -5.29 27.13
CA LYS A 38 -3.36 -5.30 25.67
C LYS A 38 -4.68 -5.21 24.90
N CYS A 39 -5.79 -4.91 25.57
CA CYS A 39 -7.13 -4.97 25.00
C CYS A 39 -7.45 -3.85 24.00
N LEU A 40 -6.62 -2.80 23.90
CA LEU A 40 -6.80 -1.71 22.94
C LEU A 40 -5.88 -1.95 21.75
N THR A 41 -6.46 -2.35 20.61
CA THR A 41 -5.75 -2.69 19.37
C THR A 41 -6.14 -1.73 18.25
N CYS A 42 -5.15 -1.14 17.56
CA CYS A 42 -5.35 -0.35 16.37
C CYS A 42 -4.56 -0.96 15.20
N ILE A 43 -5.23 -1.21 14.08
CA ILE A 43 -4.59 -1.74 12.87
C ILE A 43 -4.71 -0.73 11.74
N SER A 44 -3.55 -0.23 11.28
CA SER A 44 -3.47 0.70 10.15
C SER A 44 -2.95 -0.02 8.91
N ARG A 45 -3.75 -0.01 7.84
CA ARG A 45 -3.43 -0.62 6.54
C ARG A 45 -3.93 0.28 5.41
N PRO A 46 -3.33 0.20 4.21
CA PRO A 46 -3.82 0.92 3.05
C PRO A 46 -5.29 0.65 2.75
N ARG A 47 -5.87 1.49 1.92
CA ARG A 47 -7.26 1.28 1.45
C ARG A 47 -7.41 -0.07 0.76
N ARG A 48 -8.59 -0.73 0.97
CA ARG A 48 -8.99 -1.98 0.26
C ARG A 48 -8.20 -3.22 0.66
N PHE A 49 -7.47 -3.18 1.78
CA PHE A 49 -6.77 -4.34 2.34
C PHE A 49 -7.67 -5.26 3.19
N GLY A 50 -8.97 -5.01 3.27
CA GLY A 50 -9.91 -5.88 3.97
C GLY A 50 -10.17 -5.50 5.43
N LYS A 51 -9.79 -4.29 5.88
CA LYS A 51 -10.01 -3.78 7.24
C LYS A 51 -11.47 -3.91 7.70
N SER A 52 -12.40 -3.38 6.89
CA SER A 52 -13.83 -3.42 7.21
C SER A 52 -14.39 -4.84 7.23
N TYR A 53 -13.82 -5.77 6.43
CA TYR A 53 -14.20 -7.19 6.49
C TYR A 53 -13.78 -7.81 7.82
N ALA A 54 -12.58 -7.50 8.32
CA ALA A 54 -12.12 -7.92 9.63
C ALA A 54 -12.99 -7.31 10.75
N ALA A 55 -13.36 -6.04 10.65
CA ALA A 55 -14.25 -5.38 11.60
C ALA A 55 -15.65 -6.02 11.64
N GLN A 56 -16.24 -6.31 10.48
CA GLN A 56 -17.53 -7.01 10.36
C GLN A 56 -17.47 -8.44 10.90
N MET A 57 -16.38 -9.15 10.64
CA MET A 57 -16.13 -10.50 11.16
C MET A 57 -16.08 -10.51 12.70
N LEU A 58 -15.31 -9.60 13.29
CA LEU A 58 -15.21 -9.46 14.74
C LEU A 58 -16.56 -9.08 15.37
N SER A 59 -17.29 -8.16 14.75
CA SER A 59 -18.64 -7.77 15.19
C SER A 59 -19.56 -8.98 15.23
N ALA A 60 -19.66 -9.74 14.14
CA ALA A 60 -20.50 -10.92 14.05
C ALA A 60 -20.12 -12.02 15.07
N TYR A 61 -18.82 -12.15 15.35
CA TYR A 61 -18.35 -13.16 16.30
C TYR A 61 -18.70 -12.82 17.75
N TYR A 62 -18.53 -11.55 18.16
CA TYR A 62 -18.72 -11.16 19.56
C TYR A 62 -20.17 -10.84 19.92
N ASP A 63 -20.99 -10.38 18.97
CA ASP A 63 -22.34 -9.85 19.22
C ASP A 63 -23.29 -10.88 19.80
N LYS A 64 -23.75 -10.62 21.03
CA LYS A 64 -24.65 -11.52 21.76
C LYS A 64 -26.10 -11.46 21.28
N SER A 65 -26.46 -10.50 20.44
CA SER A 65 -27.83 -10.33 19.95
C SER A 65 -28.22 -11.27 18.82
N CYS A 66 -27.25 -12.04 18.32
CA CYS A 66 -27.44 -12.99 17.23
C CYS A 66 -26.74 -14.34 17.52
N ASP A 67 -27.09 -15.38 16.76
CA ASP A 67 -26.34 -16.63 16.74
C ASP A 67 -25.48 -16.69 15.48
N SER A 68 -24.17 -16.70 15.67
CA SER A 68 -23.19 -16.72 14.57
C SER A 68 -22.44 -18.04 14.44
N ARG A 69 -22.80 -19.07 15.19
CA ARG A 69 -22.09 -20.35 15.20
C ARG A 69 -21.95 -20.94 13.80
N ALA A 70 -23.04 -21.00 13.03
CA ALA A 70 -23.04 -21.54 11.67
C ALA A 70 -22.15 -20.74 10.69
N LEU A 71 -21.86 -19.46 11.00
CA LEU A 71 -20.98 -18.62 10.17
C LEU A 71 -19.49 -18.92 10.40
N PHE A 72 -19.13 -19.53 11.55
CA PHE A 72 -17.73 -19.73 11.94
C PHE A 72 -17.31 -21.21 12.04
N GLU A 73 -18.25 -22.16 12.13
CA GLU A 73 -17.97 -23.58 12.39
C GLU A 73 -17.02 -24.25 11.39
N ASN A 74 -16.96 -23.76 10.17
CA ASN A 74 -16.14 -24.31 9.10
C ASN A 74 -14.82 -23.57 8.89
N TYR A 75 -14.53 -22.55 9.68
CA TYR A 75 -13.34 -21.72 9.57
C TYR A 75 -12.30 -22.01 10.65
N ALA A 76 -11.09 -21.49 10.48
CA ALA A 76 -9.95 -21.78 11.35
C ALA A 76 -10.21 -21.48 12.83
N ILE A 77 -10.95 -20.42 13.14
CA ILE A 77 -11.29 -20.03 14.52
C ILE A 77 -12.07 -21.12 15.28
N SER A 78 -12.85 -21.95 14.59
CA SER A 78 -13.63 -23.01 15.26
C SER A 78 -12.76 -24.05 15.97
N LYS A 79 -11.47 -24.11 15.61
CA LYS A 79 -10.47 -25.00 16.23
C LYS A 79 -9.68 -24.33 17.36
N ASP A 80 -9.88 -23.03 17.59
CA ASP A 80 -9.23 -22.30 18.66
C ASP A 80 -9.87 -22.62 20.02
N GLU A 81 -9.06 -22.83 21.05
CA GLU A 81 -9.53 -23.18 22.39
C GLU A 81 -10.42 -22.09 23.03
N THR A 82 -10.30 -20.85 22.56
CA THR A 82 -11.07 -19.71 23.04
C THR A 82 -12.39 -19.51 22.30
N TYR A 83 -12.67 -20.29 21.24
CA TYR A 83 -13.83 -20.13 20.36
C TYR A 83 -15.14 -20.07 21.14
N GLU A 84 -15.46 -21.11 21.91
CA GLU A 84 -16.72 -21.20 22.66
C GLU A 84 -16.81 -20.19 23.80
N LYS A 85 -15.66 -19.75 24.31
CA LYS A 85 -15.60 -18.84 25.45
C LYS A 85 -16.13 -17.44 25.09
N HIS A 86 -15.89 -17.00 23.86
CA HIS A 86 -16.15 -15.62 23.46
C HIS A 86 -17.20 -15.47 22.38
N LEU A 87 -17.61 -16.54 21.69
CA LEU A 87 -18.62 -16.51 20.63
C LEU A 87 -19.97 -16.01 21.17
N ASN A 88 -20.46 -14.91 20.63
CA ASN A 88 -21.76 -14.29 20.95
C ASN A 88 -21.97 -14.00 22.46
N LYS A 89 -20.92 -13.45 23.12
CA LYS A 89 -20.96 -13.21 24.58
C LYS A 89 -21.01 -11.74 24.99
N TYR A 90 -20.82 -10.80 24.06
CA TYR A 90 -20.60 -9.40 24.40
C TYR A 90 -21.66 -8.49 23.79
N ASP A 91 -21.89 -7.35 24.45
CA ASP A 91 -22.45 -6.20 23.74
C ASP A 91 -21.37 -5.65 22.82
N VAL A 92 -21.73 -5.38 21.59
CA VAL A 92 -20.82 -4.83 20.58
C VAL A 92 -21.25 -3.41 20.22
N ILE A 93 -20.34 -2.45 20.36
CA ILE A 93 -20.47 -1.12 19.78
C ILE A 93 -19.67 -1.11 18.48
N TYR A 94 -20.36 -0.89 17.36
CA TYR A 94 -19.75 -0.81 16.03
C TYR A 94 -19.93 0.59 15.44
N LEU A 95 -18.83 1.25 15.13
CA LEU A 95 -18.80 2.59 14.52
C LEU A 95 -18.02 2.52 13.20
N ASP A 96 -18.71 2.70 12.08
CA ASP A 96 -18.09 3.08 10.80
C ASP A 96 -18.01 4.61 10.77
N MET A 97 -16.82 5.17 10.94
CA MET A 97 -16.65 6.62 11.06
C MET A 97 -16.95 7.36 9.77
N THR A 98 -16.87 6.70 8.61
CA THR A 98 -17.29 7.30 7.33
C THR A 98 -18.82 7.45 7.28
N GLN A 99 -19.56 6.44 7.74
CA GLN A 99 -21.01 6.51 7.84
C GLN A 99 -21.44 7.57 8.87
N VAL A 100 -20.85 7.55 10.05
CA VAL A 100 -21.15 8.48 11.13
C VAL A 100 -20.98 9.94 10.70
N THR A 101 -19.86 10.27 10.05
CA THR A 101 -19.61 11.64 9.56
C THR A 101 -20.59 12.05 8.49
N GLY A 102 -21.02 11.13 7.63
CA GLY A 102 -22.04 11.39 6.60
C GLY A 102 -23.43 11.62 7.18
N GLU A 103 -23.84 10.84 8.17
CA GLU A 103 -25.17 10.93 8.79
C GLU A 103 -25.32 12.12 9.74
N ALA A 104 -24.27 12.49 10.47
CA ALA A 104 -24.28 13.63 11.38
C ALA A 104 -24.46 14.99 10.65
N GLY A 105 -24.08 15.07 9.38
CA GLY A 105 -24.26 16.28 8.58
C GLY A 105 -23.54 17.50 9.19
N LYS A 106 -24.33 18.56 9.56
CA LYS A 106 -23.79 19.79 10.14
C LYS A 106 -23.65 19.73 11.67
N GLU A 107 -24.21 18.74 12.32
CA GLU A 107 -24.13 18.55 13.76
C GLU A 107 -22.75 18.08 14.22
N SER A 108 -22.48 18.12 15.53
CA SER A 108 -21.32 17.45 16.11
C SER A 108 -21.50 15.94 15.94
N PHE A 109 -20.66 15.30 15.14
CA PHE A 109 -20.73 13.85 14.99
C PHE A 109 -20.40 13.10 16.29
N VAL A 110 -19.69 13.72 17.23
CA VAL A 110 -19.46 13.18 18.58
C VAL A 110 -20.76 13.14 19.37
N ASP A 111 -21.56 14.22 19.32
CA ASP A 111 -22.86 14.27 20.01
C ASP A 111 -23.86 13.33 19.31
N PHE A 112 -23.79 13.22 17.98
CA PHE A 112 -24.55 12.24 17.22
C PHE A 112 -24.26 10.81 17.69
N ILE A 113 -22.96 10.40 17.78
CA ILE A 113 -22.57 9.08 18.28
C ILE A 113 -23.16 8.82 19.67
N LYS A 114 -22.97 9.77 20.60
CA LYS A 114 -23.45 9.63 21.97
C LYS A 114 -24.96 9.48 22.04
N SER A 115 -25.69 10.31 21.28
CA SER A 115 -27.17 10.27 21.23
C SER A 115 -27.63 8.91 20.69
N LYS A 116 -27.11 8.50 19.54
CA LYS A 116 -27.54 7.24 18.91
C LYS A 116 -27.27 6.00 19.75
N ILE A 117 -26.08 5.88 20.31
CA ILE A 117 -25.78 4.76 21.20
C ILE A 117 -26.65 4.80 22.45
N THR A 118 -26.91 5.99 23.02
CA THR A 118 -27.78 6.14 24.19
C THR A 118 -29.22 5.76 23.89
N GLU A 119 -29.75 6.18 22.74
CA GLU A 119 -31.08 5.79 22.24
C GLU A 119 -31.18 4.25 22.13
N GLU A 120 -30.22 3.62 21.48
CA GLU A 120 -30.20 2.16 21.30
C GLU A 120 -29.99 1.39 22.62
N ILE A 121 -29.23 1.94 23.59
CA ILE A 121 -29.16 1.40 24.95
C ILE A 121 -30.52 1.44 25.63
N GLN A 122 -31.24 2.56 25.54
CA GLN A 122 -32.55 2.72 26.14
C GLN A 122 -33.59 1.77 25.54
N GLU A 123 -33.51 1.54 24.22
CA GLU A 123 -34.37 0.56 23.54
C GLU A 123 -34.06 -0.88 23.92
N ALA A 124 -32.77 -1.26 23.93
CA ALA A 124 -32.35 -2.62 24.23
C ALA A 124 -32.47 -2.96 25.73
N TYR A 125 -32.26 -1.97 26.60
CA TYR A 125 -32.20 -2.12 28.06
C TYR A 125 -32.99 -1.01 28.76
N PRO A 126 -34.34 -1.01 28.73
CA PRO A 126 -35.16 0.06 29.25
C PRO A 126 -34.97 0.40 30.74
N SER A 127 -34.41 -0.54 31.52
CA SER A 127 -34.12 -0.37 32.95
C SER A 127 -32.73 0.23 33.24
N VAL A 128 -31.90 0.45 32.22
CA VAL A 128 -30.58 1.07 32.40
C VAL A 128 -30.76 2.57 32.61
N GLU A 129 -30.18 3.08 33.69
CA GLU A 129 -30.19 4.50 33.98
C GLU A 129 -29.28 5.25 33.01
N ILE A 130 -29.87 6.20 32.27
CA ILE A 130 -29.15 7.07 31.36
C ILE A 130 -28.62 8.28 32.13
N ASN A 131 -27.32 8.47 32.09
CA ASN A 131 -26.65 9.59 32.74
C ASN A 131 -26.35 10.72 31.74
N ARG A 132 -26.16 11.93 32.25
CA ARG A 132 -25.66 13.04 31.43
C ARG A 132 -24.27 12.78 30.85
N ASP A 133 -23.48 12.02 31.57
CA ASP A 133 -22.15 11.59 31.13
C ASP A 133 -22.22 10.23 30.40
N PHE A 134 -21.74 10.21 29.15
CA PHE A 134 -21.82 9.04 28.30
C PHE A 134 -21.08 7.81 28.86
N SER A 135 -19.91 8.03 29.48
CA SER A 135 -19.14 6.91 30.09
C SER A 135 -19.90 6.29 31.26
N SER A 136 -20.61 7.09 32.06
CA SER A 136 -21.44 6.59 33.17
C SER A 136 -22.64 5.78 32.65
N THR A 137 -23.24 6.20 31.54
CA THR A 137 -24.30 5.41 30.88
C THR A 137 -23.78 4.04 30.44
N LEU A 138 -22.58 3.98 29.83
CA LEU A 138 -21.96 2.71 29.45
C LEU A 138 -21.63 1.83 30.67
N ILE A 139 -21.15 2.41 31.77
CA ILE A 139 -20.90 1.68 33.03
C ILE A 139 -22.20 1.09 33.58
N ASN A 140 -23.31 1.85 33.56
CA ASN A 140 -24.61 1.37 34.01
C ASN A 140 -25.11 0.21 33.16
N MET A 141 -24.91 0.28 31.82
CA MET A 141 -25.24 -0.83 30.92
C MET A 141 -24.42 -2.08 31.25
N VAL A 142 -23.10 -1.93 31.45
CA VAL A 142 -22.23 -3.07 31.82
C VAL A 142 -22.64 -3.69 33.16
N ASN A 143 -22.93 -2.85 34.17
CA ASN A 143 -23.38 -3.34 35.48
C ASN A 143 -24.73 -4.05 35.39
N HIS A 144 -25.63 -3.57 34.51
CA HIS A 144 -26.93 -4.23 34.29
C HIS A 144 -26.78 -5.57 33.58
N ASN A 145 -25.93 -5.65 32.55
CA ASN A 145 -25.78 -6.84 31.72
C ASN A 145 -24.80 -7.88 32.29
N GLY A 146 -23.92 -7.47 33.20
CA GLY A 146 -22.86 -8.31 33.75
C GLY A 146 -21.68 -8.60 32.79
N ASN A 147 -21.73 -8.08 31.55
CA ASN A 147 -20.68 -8.26 30.55
C ASN A 147 -20.17 -6.91 30.06
N LYS A 148 -18.86 -6.81 29.89
CA LYS A 148 -18.22 -5.66 29.27
C LYS A 148 -18.49 -5.60 27.77
N VAL A 149 -18.16 -4.46 27.17
CA VAL A 149 -18.39 -4.15 25.75
C VAL A 149 -17.15 -4.52 24.92
N ILE A 150 -17.37 -5.02 23.72
CA ILE A 150 -16.38 -5.02 22.65
C ILE A 150 -16.70 -3.81 21.76
N ALA A 151 -15.77 -2.86 21.64
CA ALA A 151 -15.91 -1.74 20.72
C ALA A 151 -15.11 -1.96 19.43
N ILE A 152 -15.75 -1.71 18.31
CA ILE A 152 -15.16 -1.81 16.98
C ILE A 152 -15.33 -0.45 16.29
N ILE A 153 -14.22 0.18 15.93
CA ILE A 153 -14.20 1.49 15.27
C ILE A 153 -13.51 1.33 13.92
N ASP A 154 -14.29 1.27 12.87
CA ASP A 154 -13.79 1.17 11.49
C ASP A 154 -13.55 2.55 10.90
N GLU A 155 -12.47 2.70 10.11
CA GLU A 155 -12.04 3.97 9.49
C GLU A 155 -11.91 5.12 10.54
N TRP A 156 -11.28 4.82 11.72
CA TRP A 156 -11.16 5.75 12.84
C TRP A 156 -10.58 7.12 12.45
N ASP A 157 -9.73 7.15 11.43
CA ASP A 157 -9.03 8.32 10.92
C ASP A 157 -9.84 9.13 9.88
N ALA A 158 -11.04 8.65 9.48
CA ALA A 158 -11.88 9.36 8.51
C ALA A 158 -12.25 10.80 8.96
N PRO A 159 -12.67 11.05 10.21
CA PRO A 159 -12.93 12.41 10.67
C PRO A 159 -11.71 13.33 10.61
N ILE A 160 -10.53 12.78 10.85
CA ILE A 160 -9.25 13.53 10.81
C ILE A 160 -8.91 13.94 9.37
N ARG A 161 -9.12 13.03 8.42
CA ARG A 161 -8.82 13.26 7.01
C ARG A 161 -9.86 14.12 6.28
N GLU A 162 -11.12 14.03 6.68
CA GLU A 162 -12.25 14.58 5.93
C GLU A 162 -12.85 15.84 6.57
N ILE A 163 -12.70 16.01 7.90
CA ILE A 163 -13.25 17.16 8.66
C ILE A 163 -12.19 17.69 9.64
N PRO A 164 -11.06 18.23 9.15
CA PRO A 164 -9.96 18.66 10.02
C PRO A 164 -10.36 19.62 11.14
N GLU A 165 -11.33 20.50 10.89
CA GLU A 165 -11.83 21.47 11.87
C GLU A 165 -12.48 20.83 13.11
N LYS A 166 -12.93 19.58 13.02
CA LYS A 166 -13.52 18.82 14.15
C LYS A 166 -12.55 17.82 14.77
N GLN A 167 -11.32 17.73 14.28
CA GLN A 167 -10.31 16.77 14.75
C GLN A 167 -10.10 16.82 16.27
N GLN A 168 -9.99 18.03 16.85
CA GLN A 168 -9.74 18.19 18.29
C GLN A 168 -10.91 17.70 19.16
N GLU A 169 -12.14 17.90 18.71
CA GLU A 169 -13.35 17.40 19.38
C GLU A 169 -13.35 15.88 19.40
N TYR A 170 -13.06 15.27 18.25
CA TYR A 170 -13.02 13.82 18.11
C TYR A 170 -11.92 13.17 18.94
N LEU A 171 -10.72 13.68 18.88
CA LEU A 171 -9.61 13.19 19.69
C LEU A 171 -9.89 13.32 21.20
N ARG A 172 -10.57 14.38 21.63
CA ARG A 172 -11.03 14.52 23.03
C ARG A 172 -12.04 13.43 23.41
N PHE A 173 -12.98 13.13 22.52
CA PHE A 173 -13.95 12.05 22.73
C PHE A 173 -13.25 10.69 22.90
N LEU A 174 -12.34 10.32 21.99
CA LEU A 174 -11.57 9.08 22.09
C LEU A 174 -10.72 9.03 23.37
N ARG A 175 -10.08 10.13 23.75
CA ARG A 175 -9.34 10.25 25.03
C ARG A 175 -10.23 9.99 26.24
N THR A 176 -11.45 10.53 26.25
CA THR A 176 -12.38 10.33 27.37
C THR A 176 -12.75 8.87 27.53
N LEU A 177 -12.93 8.14 26.43
CA LEU A 177 -13.30 6.72 26.48
C LEU A 177 -12.12 5.79 26.78
N PHE A 178 -10.93 6.07 26.22
CA PHE A 178 -9.86 5.07 26.15
C PHE A 178 -8.58 5.43 26.93
N LYS A 179 -8.41 6.66 27.39
CA LYS A 179 -7.18 7.04 28.14
C LYS A 179 -7.31 6.92 29.66
N SER A 180 -8.51 6.76 30.18
CA SER A 180 -8.74 6.58 31.63
C SER A 180 -8.73 5.10 31.99
N SER A 181 -7.61 4.58 32.46
CA SER A 181 -7.47 3.17 32.83
C SER A 181 -8.60 2.64 33.73
N ASN A 182 -9.10 3.48 34.65
CA ASN A 182 -10.16 3.09 35.56
C ASN A 182 -11.54 3.06 34.87
N THR A 183 -11.84 3.96 33.94
CA THR A 183 -13.11 3.98 33.21
C THR A 183 -13.10 2.97 32.08
N THR A 184 -12.03 2.96 31.26
CA THR A 184 -11.87 2.05 30.13
C THR A 184 -11.98 0.59 30.55
N SER A 185 -11.30 0.18 31.63
CA SER A 185 -11.31 -1.19 32.14
C SER A 185 -12.65 -1.65 32.72
N LYS A 186 -13.52 -0.73 33.11
CA LYS A 186 -14.89 -1.03 33.58
C LYS A 186 -15.86 -1.24 32.42
N ILE A 187 -15.63 -0.58 31.29
CA ILE A 187 -16.55 -0.59 30.15
C ILE A 187 -16.14 -1.66 29.13
N PHE A 188 -14.87 -1.67 28.71
CA PHE A 188 -14.44 -2.43 27.55
C PHE A 188 -13.67 -3.69 27.93
N ALA A 189 -14.07 -4.82 27.36
CA ALA A 189 -13.33 -6.07 27.36
C ALA A 189 -12.19 -6.04 26.33
N ALA A 190 -12.48 -5.52 25.15
CA ALA A 190 -11.50 -5.21 24.11
C ALA A 190 -12.00 -4.08 23.21
N VAL A 191 -11.07 -3.40 22.53
CA VAL A 191 -11.35 -2.41 21.48
C VAL A 191 -10.51 -2.75 20.27
N TYR A 192 -11.16 -2.82 19.12
CA TYR A 192 -10.54 -3.02 17.83
C TYR A 192 -10.79 -1.80 16.95
N MET A 193 -9.73 -1.13 16.56
CA MET A 193 -9.80 0.08 15.76
C MET A 193 -9.06 -0.12 14.44
N THR A 194 -9.65 0.30 13.33
CA THR A 194 -9.00 0.24 12.02
C THR A 194 -8.96 1.60 11.36
N GLY A 195 -7.89 1.84 10.60
CA GLY A 195 -7.71 3.04 9.81
C GLY A 195 -6.68 2.88 8.70
N ILE A 196 -6.42 3.96 7.99
CA ILE A 196 -5.35 4.04 6.99
C ILE A 196 -4.09 4.57 7.67
N LEU A 197 -4.25 5.68 8.38
CA LEU A 197 -3.15 6.38 9.01
C LEU A 197 -2.88 5.84 10.42
N PRO A 198 -1.60 5.84 10.86
CA PRO A 198 -1.25 5.50 12.23
C PRO A 198 -1.83 6.53 13.20
N ILE A 199 -1.87 6.17 14.49
CA ILE A 199 -2.27 7.09 15.54
C ILE A 199 -1.24 8.22 15.64
N LYS A 200 -1.70 9.47 15.57
CA LYS A 200 -0.83 10.65 15.66
C LYS A 200 -0.03 10.65 16.97
N LYS A 201 1.28 10.74 16.84
CA LYS A 201 2.20 11.02 17.94
C LYS A 201 2.38 12.54 18.05
N ASP A 202 1.47 13.25 18.71
CA ASP A 202 1.72 14.65 19.08
C ASP A 202 2.89 14.73 20.05
N GLY A 203 3.88 15.53 19.76
CA GLY A 203 5.21 15.61 20.40
C GLY A 203 5.27 15.70 21.94
N SER A 204 4.21 16.03 22.64
CA SER A 204 4.11 15.98 24.11
C SER A 204 2.92 15.21 24.64
N GLN A 205 1.94 14.86 23.81
CA GLN A 205 0.71 14.17 24.22
C GLN A 205 0.19 13.30 23.09
N SER A 206 0.60 12.03 23.03
CA SER A 206 -0.08 11.04 22.21
C SER A 206 -1.58 11.07 22.51
N ALA A 207 -2.38 11.33 21.49
CA ALA A 207 -3.83 11.52 21.66
C ALA A 207 -4.49 10.29 22.28
N ILE A 208 -4.02 9.08 21.96
CA ILE A 208 -4.58 7.78 22.36
C ILE A 208 -3.44 6.80 22.61
N SER A 209 -2.53 7.16 23.55
CA SER A 209 -1.28 6.41 23.82
C SER A 209 -1.47 4.98 24.34
N ASP A 210 -2.66 4.64 24.79
CA ASP A 210 -2.95 3.34 25.39
C ASP A 210 -3.25 2.26 24.34
N PHE A 211 -3.49 2.66 23.07
CA PHE A 211 -3.64 1.72 21.99
C PHE A 211 -2.30 1.11 21.56
N ARG A 212 -2.32 -0.20 21.37
CA ARG A 212 -1.25 -0.91 20.66
C ARG A 212 -1.49 -0.80 19.17
N GLU A 213 -0.61 -0.10 18.54
CA GLU A 213 -0.70 0.16 17.12
C GLU A 213 0.09 -0.87 16.31
N TYR A 214 -0.53 -1.32 15.21
CA TYR A 214 0.02 -2.28 14.27
C TYR A 214 -0.12 -1.72 12.85
N SER A 215 0.89 -0.94 12.44
CA SER A 215 0.93 -0.31 11.11
C SER A 215 1.51 -1.23 10.02
N VAL A 216 1.64 -0.72 8.80
CA VAL A 216 2.36 -1.42 7.72
C VAL A 216 3.83 -1.62 8.09
N LEU A 217 4.45 -0.62 8.74
CA LEU A 217 5.85 -0.64 9.16
C LEU A 217 6.07 -1.61 10.33
N MET A 218 5.16 -1.62 11.29
CA MET A 218 5.24 -2.43 12.51
C MET A 218 3.98 -3.27 12.71
N PRO A 219 3.73 -4.30 11.89
CA PRO A 219 2.47 -5.07 11.91
C PRO A 219 2.37 -6.07 13.07
N GLY A 220 3.47 -6.36 13.76
CA GLY A 220 3.51 -7.39 14.78
C GLY A 220 2.95 -8.72 14.27
N ARG A 221 2.04 -9.33 15.02
CA ARG A 221 1.39 -10.60 14.66
C ARG A 221 0.20 -10.46 13.69
N PHE A 222 -0.11 -9.25 13.24
CA PHE A 222 -1.25 -8.97 12.35
C PHE A 222 -0.88 -8.86 10.87
N GLY A 223 0.37 -9.13 10.49
CA GLY A 223 0.89 -8.90 9.15
C GLY A 223 0.12 -9.61 8.04
N CYS A 224 -0.31 -10.86 8.24
CA CYS A 224 -0.98 -11.68 7.24
C CYS A 224 -2.52 -11.66 7.31
N TYR A 225 -3.12 -11.00 8.30
CA TYR A 225 -4.58 -11.05 8.49
C TYR A 225 -5.35 -9.92 7.82
N VAL A 226 -4.66 -8.86 7.41
CA VAL A 226 -5.23 -7.74 6.66
C VAL A 226 -4.42 -7.57 5.38
N GLY A 227 -4.95 -8.07 4.28
CA GLY A 227 -4.27 -8.33 3.01
C GLY A 227 -4.33 -9.82 2.65
N PHE A 228 -3.99 -10.19 1.40
CA PHE A 228 -3.86 -11.59 1.00
C PHE A 228 -2.38 -11.98 0.91
N THR A 229 -2.05 -13.18 1.36
CA THR A 229 -0.73 -13.77 1.20
C THR A 229 -0.55 -14.40 -0.18
N GLU A 230 0.68 -14.67 -0.58
CA GLU A 230 0.98 -15.31 -1.87
C GLU A 230 0.31 -16.68 -2.01
N ASP A 231 0.34 -17.50 -0.96
CA ASP A 231 -0.27 -18.84 -0.98
C ASP A 231 -1.80 -18.78 -1.15
N GLU A 232 -2.46 -17.85 -0.47
CA GLU A 232 -3.89 -17.62 -0.60
C GLU A 232 -4.27 -17.19 -2.03
N VAL A 233 -3.49 -16.27 -2.61
CA VAL A 233 -3.72 -15.80 -3.99
C VAL A 233 -3.46 -16.91 -5.00
N LYS A 234 -2.43 -17.71 -4.79
CA LYS A 234 -2.11 -18.85 -5.64
C LYS A 234 -3.21 -19.91 -5.60
N GLU A 235 -3.71 -20.24 -4.42
CA GLU A 235 -4.85 -21.16 -4.26
C GLU A 235 -6.10 -20.60 -4.93
N LEU A 236 -6.40 -19.32 -4.74
CA LEU A 236 -7.54 -18.65 -5.37
C LEU A 236 -7.42 -18.67 -6.90
N CYS A 237 -6.25 -18.39 -7.46
CA CYS A 237 -6.00 -18.46 -8.90
C CYS A 237 -6.21 -19.87 -9.44
N ASN A 238 -5.71 -20.90 -8.75
CA ASN A 238 -5.89 -22.30 -9.14
C ASN A 238 -7.38 -22.67 -9.14
N ARG A 239 -8.11 -22.31 -8.08
CA ARG A 239 -9.55 -22.61 -7.93
C ARG A 239 -10.42 -21.93 -8.99
N ARG A 240 -10.05 -20.71 -9.41
CA ARG A 240 -10.80 -19.87 -10.35
C ARG A 240 -10.25 -19.90 -11.78
N GLY A 241 -9.21 -20.71 -12.05
CA GLY A 241 -8.60 -20.83 -13.38
C GLY A 241 -7.96 -19.53 -13.87
N ARG A 242 -7.27 -18.78 -13.00
CA ARG A 242 -6.60 -17.52 -13.31
C ARG A 242 -5.09 -17.71 -13.42
N ASP A 243 -4.44 -16.86 -14.21
CA ASP A 243 -2.98 -16.86 -14.37
C ASP A 243 -2.32 -16.22 -13.15
N PHE A 244 -1.65 -17.04 -12.33
CA PHE A 244 -0.99 -16.58 -11.12
C PHE A 244 0.21 -15.66 -11.42
N ASN A 245 0.96 -15.89 -12.51
CA ASN A 245 2.11 -15.05 -12.83
C ASN A 245 1.67 -13.62 -13.17
N LYS A 246 0.58 -13.47 -13.91
CA LYS A 246 -0.02 -12.16 -14.17
C LYS A 246 -0.59 -11.52 -12.91
N MET A 247 -1.20 -12.33 -12.04
CA MET A 247 -1.69 -11.85 -10.75
C MET A 247 -0.55 -11.29 -9.91
N LYS A 248 0.58 -11.99 -9.89
CA LYS A 248 1.81 -11.58 -9.21
C LYS A 248 2.38 -10.28 -9.79
N GLU A 249 2.57 -10.21 -11.11
CA GLU A 249 3.07 -9.02 -11.82
C GLU A 249 2.24 -7.76 -11.49
N TRP A 250 0.91 -7.89 -11.47
CA TRP A 250 0.01 -6.75 -11.32
C TRP A 250 -0.25 -6.34 -9.89
N TYR A 251 -0.27 -7.26 -8.91
CA TYR A 251 -0.84 -6.97 -7.58
C TYR A 251 0.03 -7.41 -6.41
N ASP A 252 1.15 -8.11 -6.64
CA ASP A 252 2.12 -8.44 -5.60
C ASP A 252 2.95 -7.23 -5.18
N GLY A 253 3.84 -7.43 -4.23
CA GLY A 253 4.97 -6.54 -3.95
C GLY A 253 4.82 -5.66 -2.71
N TYR A 254 3.74 -5.80 -1.94
CA TYR A 254 3.70 -5.18 -0.63
C TYR A 254 4.47 -6.01 0.39
N THR A 255 5.27 -5.31 1.18
CA THR A 255 5.91 -5.85 2.37
C THR A 255 5.24 -5.27 3.60
N VAL A 256 4.84 -6.11 4.54
CA VAL A 256 4.19 -5.72 5.80
C VAL A 256 5.02 -6.28 6.95
N GLY A 257 5.95 -5.47 7.46
CA GLY A 257 7.00 -5.91 8.37
C GLY A 257 7.88 -6.98 7.71
N LYS A 258 7.93 -8.18 8.29
CA LYS A 258 8.70 -9.32 7.74
C LYS A 258 7.91 -10.19 6.75
N GLN A 259 6.66 -9.85 6.46
CA GLN A 259 5.82 -10.58 5.52
C GLN A 259 5.95 -9.95 4.13
N HIS A 260 6.61 -10.65 3.23
CA HIS A 260 6.71 -10.28 1.82
C HIS A 260 5.53 -10.84 1.02
N SER A 261 5.32 -10.32 -0.17
CA SER A 261 4.29 -10.77 -1.10
C SER A 261 2.87 -10.72 -0.49
N ILE A 262 2.54 -9.57 0.07
CA ILE A 262 1.18 -9.25 0.46
C ILE A 262 0.48 -8.52 -0.68
N TYR A 263 -0.74 -8.95 -1.01
CA TYR A 263 -1.55 -8.45 -2.11
C TYR A 263 -2.72 -7.60 -1.60
N ASN A 264 -3.14 -6.63 -2.42
CA ASN A 264 -4.38 -5.89 -2.19
C ASN A 264 -5.59 -6.79 -2.51
N PRO A 265 -6.42 -7.18 -1.53
CA PRO A 265 -7.55 -8.09 -1.74
C PRO A 265 -8.55 -7.61 -2.78
N TYR A 266 -8.86 -6.31 -2.80
CA TYR A 266 -9.84 -5.77 -3.74
C TYR A 266 -9.39 -5.92 -5.19
N SER A 267 -8.14 -5.60 -5.50
CA SER A 267 -7.60 -5.69 -6.85
C SER A 267 -7.50 -7.14 -7.31
N VAL A 268 -7.05 -8.04 -6.44
CA VAL A 268 -7.03 -9.48 -6.69
C VAL A 268 -8.43 -10.01 -7.00
N MET A 269 -9.43 -9.68 -6.15
CA MET A 269 -10.80 -10.15 -6.35
C MET A 269 -11.41 -9.62 -7.65
N GLN A 270 -11.19 -8.34 -7.99
CA GLN A 270 -11.64 -7.76 -9.26
C GLN A 270 -11.01 -8.50 -10.47
N ALA A 271 -9.72 -8.80 -10.40
CA ALA A 271 -9.04 -9.54 -11.47
C ALA A 271 -9.52 -11.00 -11.55
N VAL A 272 -9.83 -11.63 -10.42
CA VAL A 272 -10.41 -12.97 -10.37
C VAL A 272 -11.79 -12.99 -11.03
N ASP A 273 -12.66 -12.04 -10.71
CA ASP A 273 -14.02 -11.98 -11.21
C ASP A 273 -14.07 -11.63 -12.71
N THR A 274 -13.29 -10.62 -13.13
CA THR A 274 -13.34 -10.11 -14.51
C THR A 274 -12.44 -10.88 -15.48
N GLY A 275 -11.37 -11.51 -14.99
CA GLY A 275 -10.28 -12.08 -15.82
C GLY A 275 -9.40 -11.03 -16.48
N VAL A 276 -9.52 -9.76 -16.11
CA VAL A 276 -8.75 -8.63 -16.66
C VAL A 276 -7.72 -8.17 -15.64
N TYR A 277 -6.47 -8.05 -16.08
CA TYR A 277 -5.37 -7.52 -15.27
C TYR A 277 -5.15 -6.05 -15.65
N THR A 278 -5.49 -5.15 -14.74
CA THR A 278 -5.45 -3.69 -14.93
C THR A 278 -5.44 -2.99 -13.58
N SER A 279 -5.21 -1.66 -13.57
CA SER A 279 -5.38 -0.90 -12.33
C SER A 279 -6.86 -0.79 -11.95
N TYR A 280 -7.19 -1.28 -10.77
CA TYR A 280 -8.48 -1.11 -10.11
C TYR A 280 -8.48 0.04 -9.09
N TRP A 281 -7.35 0.72 -8.94
CA TRP A 281 -7.24 1.96 -8.17
C TRP A 281 -7.99 3.08 -8.90
N LYS A 282 -9.28 3.22 -8.61
CA LYS A 282 -10.04 4.37 -9.14
C LYS A 282 -9.54 5.65 -8.45
N LYS A 283 -9.63 6.77 -9.17
CA LYS A 283 -9.33 8.12 -8.67
C LYS A 283 -9.87 8.29 -7.25
N THR A 284 -8.99 8.32 -6.28
CA THR A 284 -9.32 8.64 -4.90
C THR A 284 -8.88 10.07 -4.63
N SER A 285 -9.57 10.77 -3.73
CA SER A 285 -9.15 12.07 -3.20
C SER A 285 -7.68 12.05 -2.71
N ALA A 286 -7.17 10.86 -2.32
CA ALA A 286 -5.78 10.66 -1.95
C ALA A 286 -4.79 10.92 -3.10
N ALA A 287 -5.14 10.58 -4.35
CA ALA A 287 -4.28 10.88 -5.50
C ALA A 287 -4.19 12.37 -5.80
N GLU A 288 -5.26 13.13 -5.55
CA GLU A 288 -5.26 14.58 -5.72
C GLU A 288 -4.46 15.27 -4.59
N ALA A 289 -4.59 14.79 -3.35
CA ALA A 289 -3.76 15.24 -2.25
C ALA A 289 -2.28 14.94 -2.49
N LEU A 290 -1.95 13.76 -3.03
CA LEU A 290 -0.59 13.38 -3.41
C LEU A 290 0.03 14.39 -4.37
N MET A 291 -0.72 14.85 -5.39
CA MET A 291 -0.23 15.87 -6.31
C MET A 291 0.14 17.17 -5.59
N THR A 292 -0.66 17.57 -4.59
CA THR A 292 -0.36 18.78 -3.81
C THR A 292 0.98 18.68 -3.09
N TYR A 293 1.32 17.50 -2.55
CA TYR A 293 2.61 17.28 -1.88
C TYR A 293 3.78 17.20 -2.85
N ILE A 294 3.61 16.49 -3.96
CA ILE A 294 4.62 16.43 -5.03
C ILE A 294 4.85 17.85 -5.59
N ASP A 295 3.78 18.65 -5.67
CA ASP A 295 3.82 20.03 -6.14
C ASP A 295 4.59 20.98 -5.21
N MET A 296 4.71 20.68 -3.93
CA MET A 296 5.52 21.46 -2.99
C MET A 296 7.03 21.26 -3.21
N ASP A 297 7.44 20.18 -3.88
CA ASP A 297 8.83 19.81 -4.21
C ASP A 297 9.84 20.03 -3.06
N GLN A 298 9.46 19.59 -1.88
CA GLN A 298 10.34 19.68 -0.72
C GLN A 298 11.53 18.71 -0.91
N ASP A 299 12.74 19.23 -0.69
CA ASP A 299 13.99 18.47 -0.65
C ASP A 299 14.25 17.54 -1.85
N GLY A 300 13.81 17.90 -3.06
CA GLY A 300 13.98 17.07 -4.26
C GLY A 300 13.01 15.89 -4.37
N LEU A 301 11.83 15.98 -3.72
CA LEU A 301 10.79 14.94 -3.77
C LEU A 301 10.41 14.56 -5.20
N GLN A 302 10.33 15.50 -6.14
CA GLN A 302 9.98 15.22 -7.54
C GLN A 302 11.01 14.32 -8.22
N GLU A 303 12.29 14.52 -7.91
CA GLU A 303 13.36 13.67 -8.40
C GLU A 303 13.24 12.25 -7.83
N ASP A 304 13.00 12.13 -6.53
CA ASP A 304 12.81 10.83 -5.89
C ASP A 304 11.57 10.09 -6.43
N ILE A 305 10.48 10.78 -6.71
CA ILE A 305 9.31 10.19 -7.37
C ILE A 305 9.66 9.72 -8.79
N ALA A 306 10.45 10.47 -9.54
CA ALA A 306 10.90 10.05 -10.86
C ALA A 306 11.78 8.79 -10.78
N ARG A 307 12.69 8.71 -9.81
CA ARG A 307 13.54 7.53 -9.53
C ARG A 307 12.70 6.30 -9.15
N LEU A 308 11.70 6.47 -8.30
CA LEU A 308 10.75 5.39 -7.94
C LEU A 308 9.99 4.86 -9.17
N ILE A 309 9.55 5.74 -10.06
CA ILE A 309 8.87 5.35 -11.32
C ILE A 309 9.85 4.62 -12.25
N ALA A 310 11.11 5.03 -12.29
CA ALA A 310 12.16 4.33 -13.01
C ALA A 310 12.48 2.93 -12.44
N GLY A 311 11.93 2.61 -11.27
CA GLY A 311 12.07 1.30 -10.61
C GLY A 311 13.22 1.23 -9.60
N GLU A 312 13.74 2.39 -9.18
CA GLU A 312 14.73 2.45 -8.11
C GLU A 312 14.07 2.29 -6.75
N SER A 313 14.86 1.88 -5.77
CA SER A 313 14.52 1.95 -4.35
C SER A 313 15.21 3.14 -3.73
N ILE A 314 14.52 3.86 -2.84
CA ILE A 314 15.02 5.08 -2.20
C ILE A 314 15.04 4.84 -0.69
N ILE A 315 16.07 5.33 -0.03
CA ILE A 315 16.15 5.30 1.43
C ILE A 315 15.24 6.38 2.00
N VAL A 316 14.46 6.01 3.02
CA VAL A 316 13.53 6.89 3.73
C VAL A 316 13.71 6.71 5.23
N ASP A 317 13.71 7.82 5.98
CA ASP A 317 13.58 7.83 7.43
C ASP A 317 12.10 7.92 7.81
N THR A 318 11.60 6.91 8.51
CA THR A 318 10.19 6.85 8.93
C THR A 318 9.95 7.26 10.37
N ASP A 319 11.00 7.55 11.16
CA ASP A 319 10.90 7.85 12.60
C ASP A 319 10.29 9.22 12.87
N SER A 320 10.59 10.20 12.01
CA SER A 320 10.13 11.58 12.17
C SER A 320 8.65 11.77 11.79
N PHE A 321 8.03 10.78 11.11
CA PHE A 321 6.69 10.90 10.55
C PHE A 321 5.63 11.22 11.60
N GLN A 322 4.99 12.37 11.42
CA GLN A 322 3.80 12.79 12.16
C GLN A 322 2.61 12.83 11.21
N ASN A 323 1.53 12.22 11.62
CA ASN A 323 0.31 12.08 10.82
C ASN A 323 -0.49 13.40 10.71
N ASP A 324 0.19 14.51 10.47
CA ASP A 324 -0.37 15.83 10.31
C ASP A 324 0.22 16.51 9.09
N VAL A 325 -0.61 16.61 8.07
CA VAL A 325 -0.27 17.20 6.79
C VAL A 325 0.27 18.63 6.90
N GLU A 326 -0.22 19.39 7.89
CA GLU A 326 0.23 20.77 8.15
C GLU A 326 1.64 20.82 8.77
N THR A 327 2.14 19.69 9.29
CA THR A 327 3.46 19.59 9.94
C THR A 327 4.51 18.91 9.08
N PHE A 328 4.20 18.51 7.86
CA PHE A 328 5.20 17.91 6.96
C PHE A 328 6.34 18.89 6.70
N SER A 329 7.54 18.51 7.07
CA SER A 329 8.73 19.36 7.04
C SER A 329 9.79 18.91 6.03
N CYS A 330 9.71 17.66 5.57
CA CYS A 330 10.67 17.05 4.66
C CYS A 330 10.01 16.05 3.70
N LYS A 331 10.78 15.61 2.70
CA LYS A 331 10.32 14.60 1.72
C LYS A 331 10.01 13.25 2.38
N ASP A 332 10.69 12.89 3.44
CA ASP A 332 10.52 11.61 4.13
C ASP A 332 9.13 11.50 4.78
N ASP A 333 8.57 12.62 5.26
CA ASP A 333 7.18 12.66 5.74
C ASP A 333 6.20 12.30 4.62
N VAL A 334 6.40 12.84 3.42
CA VAL A 334 5.55 12.55 2.25
C VAL A 334 5.73 11.11 1.80
N LEU A 335 6.96 10.61 1.70
CA LEU A 335 7.23 9.23 1.30
C LEU A 335 6.64 8.24 2.32
N THR A 336 6.73 8.54 3.62
CA THR A 336 6.12 7.72 4.68
C THR A 336 4.59 7.74 4.59
N LEU A 337 3.98 8.90 4.31
CA LEU A 337 2.55 8.97 4.02
C LEU A 337 2.17 8.05 2.85
N LEU A 338 2.97 8.03 1.78
CA LEU A 338 2.73 7.18 0.61
C LEU A 338 2.80 5.69 0.94
N ILE A 339 3.63 5.28 1.90
CA ILE A 339 3.65 3.90 2.41
C ILE A 339 2.31 3.58 3.08
N HIS A 340 1.83 4.43 3.98
CA HIS A 340 0.56 4.21 4.68
C HIS A 340 -0.65 4.23 3.74
N LEU A 341 -0.61 5.05 2.69
CA LEU A 341 -1.65 5.08 1.67
C LEU A 341 -1.59 3.89 0.70
N GLY A 342 -0.46 3.16 0.65
CA GLY A 342 -0.24 1.99 -0.21
C GLY A 342 0.27 2.32 -1.61
N TYR A 343 0.79 3.52 -1.83
CA TYR A 343 1.49 3.86 -3.08
C TYR A 343 2.93 3.36 -3.11
N LEU A 344 3.55 3.21 -1.94
CA LEU A 344 4.88 2.65 -1.78
C LEU A 344 4.84 1.44 -0.86
N THR A 345 5.77 0.53 -1.05
CA THR A 345 6.10 -0.52 -0.10
C THR A 345 7.43 -0.20 0.58
N TYR A 346 7.60 -0.69 1.81
CA TYR A 346 8.77 -0.43 2.65
C TYR A 346 9.45 -1.75 3.02
N GLU A 347 10.77 -1.75 2.99
CA GLU A 347 11.61 -2.87 3.44
C GLU A 347 12.69 -2.32 4.39
N GLU A 348 12.80 -2.93 5.57
CA GLU A 348 13.85 -2.56 6.54
C GLU A 348 15.23 -2.75 5.92
N VAL A 349 16.18 -1.86 6.24
CA VAL A 349 17.58 -2.04 5.86
C VAL A 349 18.13 -3.23 6.65
N PRO A 350 18.80 -4.20 5.99
CA PRO A 350 19.44 -5.31 6.71
C PRO A 350 20.45 -4.84 7.75
N ASP A 351 20.53 -5.51 8.91
CA ASP A 351 21.43 -5.21 10.04
C ASP A 351 22.95 -5.08 9.68
N SER A 352 23.32 -5.40 8.44
CA SER A 352 24.70 -5.27 7.93
C SER A 352 25.07 -3.85 7.45
N TYR A 353 24.09 -2.95 7.35
CA TYR A 353 24.33 -1.53 7.14
C TYR A 353 24.54 -0.91 8.52
N ASP A 354 25.81 -0.66 8.84
CA ASP A 354 26.25 -0.05 10.09
C ASP A 354 25.88 1.45 10.09
N ASP A 355 24.63 1.76 10.43
CA ASP A 355 24.20 3.11 10.73
C ASP A 355 24.19 3.27 12.25
N SER A 356 25.30 3.88 12.74
CA SER A 356 25.62 4.08 14.15
C SER A 356 24.63 5.00 14.91
N ASP A 357 23.56 5.48 14.27
CA ASP A 357 22.65 6.50 14.83
C ASP A 357 21.27 5.97 15.25
N GLY A 358 20.96 4.69 15.05
CA GLY A 358 19.72 4.07 15.53
C GLY A 358 18.45 4.55 14.79
N ILE A 359 18.59 5.11 13.59
CA ILE A 359 17.49 5.60 12.75
C ILE A 359 16.79 4.42 12.08
N MET A 360 15.47 4.34 12.18
CA MET A 360 14.66 3.36 11.43
C MET A 360 14.58 3.77 9.95
N ALA A 361 15.69 3.63 9.25
CA ALA A 361 15.74 3.83 7.82
C ALA A 361 15.39 2.55 7.06
N GLY A 362 14.75 2.68 5.93
CA GLY A 362 14.44 1.56 5.06
C GLY A 362 14.36 1.96 3.60
N PHE A 363 14.23 0.97 2.74
CA PHE A 363 14.05 1.18 1.31
C PHE A 363 12.57 1.25 0.95
N VAL A 364 12.20 2.25 0.16
CA VAL A 364 10.87 2.35 -0.44
C VAL A 364 10.94 2.14 -1.95
N ARG A 365 9.91 1.49 -2.49
CA ARG A 365 9.74 1.31 -3.94
C ARG A 365 8.25 1.25 -4.30
N ILE A 366 7.95 1.42 -5.57
CA ILE A 366 6.60 1.16 -6.09
C ILE A 366 6.36 -0.36 -6.04
N PRO A 367 5.27 -0.85 -5.41
CA PRO A 367 5.09 -2.27 -5.15
C PRO A 367 4.87 -3.10 -6.42
N ASN A 368 4.08 -2.61 -7.39
CA ASN A 368 3.60 -3.42 -8.51
C ASN A 368 3.15 -2.58 -9.71
N GLU A 369 2.78 -3.26 -10.80
CA GLU A 369 2.35 -2.64 -12.04
C GLU A 369 1.02 -1.86 -11.89
N GLU A 370 0.12 -2.28 -11.00
CA GLU A 370 -1.11 -1.55 -10.71
C GLU A 370 -0.82 -0.13 -10.22
N VAL A 371 0.02 -0.02 -9.21
CA VAL A 371 0.40 1.28 -8.61
C VAL A 371 1.30 2.08 -9.54
N ARG A 372 2.20 1.43 -10.27
CA ARG A 372 3.03 2.08 -11.30
C ARG A 372 2.16 2.80 -12.34
N THR A 373 1.11 2.14 -12.82
CA THR A 373 0.16 2.74 -13.76
C THR A 373 -0.52 4.00 -13.20
N GLU A 374 -0.75 4.07 -11.88
CA GLU A 374 -1.31 5.29 -11.27
C GLU A 374 -0.29 6.43 -11.20
N PHE A 375 0.98 6.13 -10.88
CA PHE A 375 2.05 7.13 -10.94
C PHE A 375 2.25 7.68 -12.36
N ASP A 376 2.21 6.83 -13.39
CA ASP A 376 2.28 7.26 -14.79
C ASP A 376 1.15 8.25 -15.16
N LYS A 377 -0.07 7.98 -14.69
CA LYS A 377 -1.20 8.90 -14.88
C LYS A 377 -1.01 10.22 -14.16
N LEU A 378 -0.40 10.20 -12.96
CA LEU A 378 -0.08 11.40 -12.20
C LEU A 378 0.96 12.25 -12.90
N LEU A 379 2.06 11.65 -13.38
CA LEU A 379 3.09 12.35 -14.15
C LEU A 379 2.52 13.09 -15.38
N ARG A 380 1.61 12.45 -16.12
CA ARG A 380 0.98 13.05 -17.29
C ARG A 380 0.08 14.23 -16.98
N ARG A 381 -0.42 14.31 -15.75
CA ARG A 381 -1.28 15.40 -15.28
C ARG A 381 -0.52 16.47 -14.52
N ALA A 382 0.73 16.18 -14.13
CA ALA A 382 1.56 17.12 -13.40
C ALA A 382 1.71 18.42 -14.20
N LYS A 383 1.49 19.53 -13.54
CA LYS A 383 1.66 20.89 -14.12
C LYS A 383 3.11 21.37 -14.00
N HIS A 384 3.97 20.56 -13.39
CA HIS A 384 5.34 20.92 -13.07
C HIS A 384 6.25 20.86 -14.28
N LYS A 385 6.99 21.94 -14.43
CA LYS A 385 7.88 22.15 -15.58
C LYS A 385 8.99 21.10 -15.64
N SER A 386 9.57 20.73 -14.50
CA SER A 386 10.65 19.74 -14.37
C SER A 386 10.22 18.33 -14.78
N LEU A 387 9.09 17.82 -14.24
CA LEU A 387 8.57 16.50 -14.61
C LEU A 387 8.08 16.44 -16.07
N ILE A 388 7.44 17.52 -16.55
CA ILE A 388 7.04 17.63 -17.95
C ILE A 388 8.26 17.62 -18.87
N GLU A 389 9.33 18.32 -18.50
CA GLU A 389 10.57 18.32 -19.25
C GLU A 389 11.24 16.95 -19.27
N LEU A 390 11.26 16.24 -18.13
CA LEU A 390 11.79 14.88 -18.03
C LEU A 390 11.01 13.92 -18.96
N VAL A 391 9.68 13.94 -18.93
CA VAL A 391 8.84 13.12 -19.80
C VAL A 391 9.08 13.47 -21.27
N LYS A 392 9.14 14.77 -21.64
CA LYS A 392 9.43 15.20 -23.01
C LYS A 392 10.80 14.77 -23.49
N LYS A 393 11.83 14.85 -22.64
CA LYS A 393 13.18 14.37 -22.96
C LYS A 393 13.18 12.86 -23.19
N SER A 394 12.46 12.09 -22.35
CA SER A 394 12.32 10.65 -22.49
C SER A 394 11.55 10.25 -23.76
N ASP A 395 10.45 10.93 -24.07
CA ASP A 395 9.70 10.70 -25.33
C ASP A 395 10.56 10.97 -26.55
N LYS A 396 11.37 12.04 -26.49
CA LYS A 396 12.33 12.35 -27.55
C LYS A 396 13.40 11.29 -27.68
N LEU A 397 13.96 10.83 -26.54
CA LEU A 397 14.97 9.77 -26.51
C LEU A 397 14.42 8.48 -27.13
N LEU A 398 13.20 8.08 -26.77
CA LEU A 398 12.55 6.91 -27.37
C LEU A 398 12.43 7.07 -28.90
N LYS A 399 11.99 8.23 -29.36
CA LYS A 399 11.90 8.54 -30.80
C LYS A 399 13.26 8.44 -31.48
N ASP A 400 14.28 9.10 -30.92
CA ASP A 400 15.64 9.09 -31.46
C ASP A 400 16.21 7.66 -31.52
N THR A 401 15.91 6.82 -30.49
CA THR A 401 16.28 5.40 -30.46
C THR A 401 15.61 4.59 -31.59
N LEU A 402 14.30 4.80 -31.77
CA LEU A 402 13.54 4.12 -32.82
C LEU A 402 13.92 4.56 -34.23
N GLU A 403 14.40 5.79 -34.39
CA GLU A 403 14.94 6.33 -35.65
C GLU A 403 16.40 5.93 -35.91
N GLY A 404 17.10 5.36 -34.90
CA GLY A 404 18.50 4.93 -35.00
C GLY A 404 19.52 6.07 -34.87
N SER A 405 19.16 7.16 -34.18
CA SER A 405 20.00 8.35 -33.98
C SER A 405 21.01 8.15 -32.84
N GLU A 406 22.10 7.40 -33.07
CA GLU A 406 23.09 7.00 -32.07
C GLU A 406 23.68 8.18 -31.28
N GLU A 407 24.08 9.25 -31.96
CA GLU A 407 24.66 10.44 -31.32
C GLU A 407 23.65 11.17 -30.43
N ALA A 408 22.38 11.29 -30.87
CA ALA A 408 21.32 11.90 -30.09
C ALA A 408 20.99 11.12 -28.84
N VAL A 409 20.98 9.79 -28.94
CA VAL A 409 20.77 8.88 -27.80
C VAL A 409 21.92 8.99 -26.79
N ALA A 410 23.17 8.90 -27.25
CA ALA A 410 24.35 9.03 -26.38
C ALA A 410 24.35 10.38 -25.62
N LYS A 411 24.02 11.47 -26.32
CA LYS A 411 23.92 12.81 -25.73
C LYS A 411 22.80 12.90 -24.67
N ALA A 412 21.63 12.36 -24.98
CA ALA A 412 20.51 12.38 -24.03
C ALA A 412 20.80 11.57 -22.75
N ILE A 413 21.48 10.44 -22.86
CA ILE A 413 21.95 9.66 -21.72
C ILE A 413 23.00 10.44 -20.91
N ALA A 414 23.93 11.12 -21.57
CA ALA A 414 24.92 11.97 -20.89
C ALA A 414 24.27 13.12 -20.11
N GLU A 415 23.25 13.79 -20.68
CA GLU A 415 22.53 14.87 -20.01
C GLU A 415 21.80 14.36 -18.73
N VAL A 416 21.24 13.17 -18.73
CA VAL A 416 20.63 12.57 -17.54
C VAL A 416 21.71 12.21 -16.52
N HIS A 417 22.84 11.64 -16.96
CA HIS A 417 23.95 11.33 -16.10
C HIS A 417 24.51 12.58 -15.38
N ASP A 418 24.79 13.63 -16.11
CA ASP A 418 25.37 14.87 -15.57
C ASP A 418 24.43 15.58 -14.58
N SER A 419 23.11 15.43 -14.74
CA SER A 419 22.12 16.07 -13.88
C SER A 419 21.86 15.34 -12.57
N GLN A 420 22.15 14.03 -12.52
CA GLN A 420 21.62 13.14 -11.47
C GLN A 420 22.71 12.67 -10.48
N TYR A 421 23.99 12.63 -10.88
CA TYR A 421 25.00 11.96 -10.08
C TYR A 421 26.22 12.82 -9.80
N ALA A 422 26.58 12.96 -8.51
CA ALA A 422 27.90 13.43 -8.15
C ALA A 422 28.96 12.48 -8.74
N PRO A 423 30.09 12.97 -9.26
CA PRO A 423 31.12 12.16 -9.91
C PRO A 423 31.66 10.99 -9.08
N THR A 424 31.47 11.03 -7.76
CA THR A 424 31.94 10.02 -6.80
C THR A 424 31.05 8.75 -6.73
N PHE A 425 29.81 8.82 -7.21
CA PHE A 425 28.87 7.67 -7.15
C PHE A 425 28.72 6.92 -8.47
N TYR A 426 29.19 7.48 -9.57
CA TYR A 426 29.10 6.86 -10.89
C TYR A 426 30.38 6.07 -11.17
N ASN A 427 30.40 4.82 -10.76
CA ASN A 427 31.60 4.01 -10.74
C ASN A 427 31.47 2.58 -11.27
N ASN A 428 30.30 2.19 -11.82
CA ASN A 428 30.09 0.85 -12.34
C ASN A 428 28.90 0.78 -13.33
N GLU A 429 28.78 -0.40 -13.95
CA GLU A 429 27.71 -0.70 -14.91
C GLU A 429 26.30 -0.58 -14.32
N GLN A 430 26.15 -0.81 -13.03
CA GLN A 430 24.86 -0.68 -12.35
C GLN A 430 24.40 0.77 -12.26
N SER A 431 25.31 1.71 -12.05
CA SER A 431 25.02 3.16 -12.08
C SER A 431 24.56 3.59 -13.47
N LEU A 432 25.23 3.08 -14.54
CA LEU A 432 24.80 3.33 -15.91
C LEU A 432 23.39 2.77 -16.17
N ARG A 433 23.05 1.61 -15.63
CA ARG A 433 21.71 1.02 -15.73
C ARG A 433 20.64 1.95 -15.17
N TYR A 434 20.89 2.60 -14.04
CA TYR A 434 19.95 3.55 -13.45
C TYR A 434 19.77 4.80 -14.34
N VAL A 435 20.84 5.35 -14.87
CA VAL A 435 20.76 6.49 -15.80
C VAL A 435 19.88 6.14 -17.00
N VAL A 436 20.07 4.96 -17.58
CA VAL A 436 19.27 4.48 -18.72
C VAL A 436 17.80 4.34 -18.35
N LYS A 437 17.50 3.79 -17.16
CA LYS A 437 16.12 3.67 -16.68
C LYS A 437 15.43 5.02 -16.54
N MET A 438 16.13 6.02 -16.01
CA MET A 438 15.62 7.39 -15.89
C MET A 438 15.40 8.03 -17.24
N ALA A 439 16.36 7.85 -18.16
CA ALA A 439 16.26 8.41 -19.49
C ALA A 439 15.06 7.88 -20.29
N TYR A 440 14.70 6.61 -20.10
CA TYR A 440 13.55 5.96 -20.75
C TYR A 440 12.29 5.91 -19.88
N ILE A 441 12.10 6.84 -18.96
CA ILE A 441 11.01 6.79 -17.98
C ILE A 441 9.61 6.79 -18.61
N SER A 442 9.41 7.51 -19.74
CA SER A 442 8.11 7.57 -20.42
C SER A 442 7.79 6.32 -21.25
N CYS A 443 8.77 5.44 -21.51
CA CYS A 443 8.57 4.23 -22.29
C CYS A 443 7.57 3.24 -21.65
N VAL A 444 7.35 3.31 -20.36
CA VAL A 444 6.42 2.44 -19.62
C VAL A 444 4.99 2.48 -20.13
N ASP A 445 4.59 3.50 -20.87
CA ASP A 445 3.27 3.57 -21.49
C ASP A 445 3.09 2.65 -22.68
N GLN A 446 4.13 2.53 -23.46
CA GLN A 446 4.13 1.81 -24.73
C GLN A 446 4.78 0.45 -24.61
N TYR A 447 5.61 0.26 -23.58
CA TYR A 447 6.41 -0.92 -23.36
C TYR A 447 6.24 -1.48 -21.95
N ALA A 448 6.31 -2.80 -21.82
CA ALA A 448 6.64 -3.46 -20.57
C ALA A 448 8.17 -3.53 -20.46
N LYS A 449 8.72 -2.99 -19.38
CA LYS A 449 10.16 -3.04 -19.10
C LYS A 449 10.48 -4.32 -18.34
N ILE A 450 11.48 -5.07 -18.82
CA ILE A 450 11.99 -6.27 -18.15
C ILE A 450 13.47 -6.05 -17.91
N GLU A 451 13.87 -6.16 -16.64
CA GLU A 451 15.28 -6.13 -16.23
C GLU A 451 15.82 -7.53 -16.13
N GLU A 452 17.09 -7.68 -16.46
CA GLU A 452 17.76 -8.98 -16.41
C GLU A 452 16.99 -10.08 -17.17
N LEU A 453 16.54 -9.74 -18.39
CA LEU A 453 15.81 -10.68 -19.23
C LEU A 453 16.66 -11.93 -19.51
N PRO A 454 16.25 -13.13 -19.01
CA PRO A 454 16.97 -14.37 -19.32
C PRO A 454 16.95 -14.66 -20.82
N THR A 455 18.11 -14.91 -21.38
CA THR A 455 18.27 -15.30 -22.78
C THR A 455 18.85 -16.71 -22.87
N GLY A 456 18.84 -17.32 -24.04
CA GLY A 456 19.34 -18.70 -24.19
C GLY A 456 20.80 -18.91 -23.74
N HIS A 457 21.62 -17.84 -23.71
CA HIS A 457 23.04 -17.88 -23.33
C HIS A 457 23.49 -16.68 -22.48
N GLY A 458 22.58 -16.06 -21.68
CA GLY A 458 22.91 -14.95 -20.80
C GLY A 458 21.69 -14.14 -20.35
N ILE A 459 21.94 -12.93 -19.85
CA ILE A 459 20.92 -12.01 -19.32
C ILE A 459 21.13 -10.66 -20.02
N ALA A 460 20.04 -10.08 -20.59
CA ALA A 460 20.05 -8.71 -21.09
C ALA A 460 19.85 -7.73 -19.95
N ASP A 461 20.54 -6.58 -19.99
CA ASP A 461 20.45 -5.60 -18.91
C ASP A 461 19.06 -4.99 -18.79
N VAL A 462 18.48 -4.53 -19.89
CA VAL A 462 17.12 -3.99 -19.94
C VAL A 462 16.46 -4.36 -21.26
N ALA A 463 15.24 -4.86 -21.23
CA ALA A 463 14.42 -5.08 -22.41
C ALA A 463 13.09 -4.34 -22.31
N PHE A 464 12.65 -3.78 -23.41
CA PHE A 464 11.38 -3.08 -23.56
C PHE A 464 10.51 -3.86 -24.54
N ILE A 465 9.47 -4.51 -24.05
CA ILE A 465 8.55 -5.33 -24.84
C ILE A 465 7.30 -4.49 -25.14
N PRO A 466 6.90 -4.30 -26.41
CA PRO A 466 5.71 -3.52 -26.73
C PRO A 466 4.47 -4.09 -26.07
N LYS A 467 3.65 -3.23 -25.46
CA LYS A 467 2.35 -3.64 -24.90
C LYS A 467 1.42 -4.11 -26.01
N ARG A 468 0.46 -4.99 -25.72
CA ARG A 468 -0.51 -5.54 -26.69
C ARG A 468 -1.21 -4.42 -27.43
N ASN A 469 -1.33 -4.54 -28.74
CA ASN A 469 -1.88 -3.57 -29.70
C ASN A 469 -0.93 -2.41 -30.11
N SER A 470 0.36 -2.54 -29.88
CA SER A 470 1.37 -1.62 -30.40
C SER A 470 2.10 -2.23 -31.60
N ASN A 471 2.30 -1.45 -32.67
CA ASN A 471 3.14 -1.83 -33.81
C ASN A 471 4.61 -1.42 -33.62
N LEU A 472 5.00 -1.05 -32.42
CA LEU A 472 6.36 -0.65 -32.10
C LEU A 472 7.29 -1.87 -32.08
N PRO A 473 8.58 -1.71 -32.43
CA PRO A 473 9.56 -2.77 -32.28
C PRO A 473 9.88 -3.03 -30.80
N ALA A 474 10.24 -4.24 -30.45
CA ALA A 474 10.85 -4.51 -29.15
C ALA A 474 12.25 -3.86 -29.11
N MET A 475 12.71 -3.46 -27.92
CA MET A 475 14.05 -2.91 -27.73
C MET A 475 14.82 -3.74 -26.70
N ILE A 476 16.09 -3.97 -26.95
CA ILE A 476 17.03 -4.60 -26.04
C ILE A 476 18.18 -3.62 -25.84
N VAL A 477 18.42 -3.25 -24.58
CA VAL A 477 19.52 -2.36 -24.21
C VAL A 477 20.56 -3.16 -23.44
N GLU A 478 21.77 -3.16 -23.92
CA GLU A 478 22.95 -3.76 -23.29
C GLU A 478 23.93 -2.65 -22.89
N LEU A 479 24.45 -2.73 -21.70
CA LEU A 479 25.30 -1.72 -21.09
C LEU A 479 26.75 -2.20 -21.01
N LYS A 480 27.68 -1.30 -21.20
CA LYS A 480 29.12 -1.58 -21.06
C LYS A 480 29.81 -0.45 -20.32
N TRP A 481 30.66 -0.84 -19.41
CA TRP A 481 31.52 0.04 -18.63
C TRP A 481 32.96 -0.11 -19.11
N ASN A 482 33.59 0.98 -19.52
CA ASN A 482 34.96 0.99 -20.09
C ASN A 482 35.15 0.07 -21.31
N LYS A 483 34.11 -0.08 -22.15
CA LYS A 483 34.13 -0.86 -23.37
C LYS A 483 33.36 -0.13 -24.46
N SER A 484 33.42 -0.59 -25.70
CA SER A 484 32.72 0.06 -26.82
C SER A 484 31.25 -0.34 -26.92
N GLY A 485 30.44 0.52 -27.57
CA GLY A 485 29.05 0.18 -27.91
C GLY A 485 28.95 -0.98 -28.91
N GLU A 486 29.98 -1.18 -29.75
CA GLU A 486 30.06 -2.33 -30.65
C GLU A 486 30.22 -3.64 -29.89
N GLU A 487 30.99 -3.65 -28.80
CA GLU A 487 31.10 -4.84 -27.93
C GLU A 487 29.75 -5.16 -27.25
N ALA A 488 28.96 -4.14 -26.89
CA ALA A 488 27.60 -4.34 -26.36
C ALA A 488 26.71 -5.01 -27.41
N ILE A 489 26.68 -4.50 -28.65
CA ILE A 489 25.89 -5.11 -29.73
C ILE A 489 26.37 -6.55 -30.03
N SER A 490 27.67 -6.77 -30.13
CA SER A 490 28.24 -8.11 -30.36
C SER A 490 27.84 -9.09 -29.25
N GLN A 491 27.73 -8.61 -28.01
CA GLN A 491 27.26 -9.43 -26.90
C GLN A 491 25.78 -9.78 -27.05
N ILE A 492 24.93 -8.82 -27.46
CA ILE A 492 23.52 -9.07 -27.77
C ILE A 492 23.41 -10.16 -28.85
N GLU A 493 24.16 -10.06 -29.92
CA GLU A 493 24.13 -11.03 -31.03
C GLU A 493 24.58 -12.45 -30.60
N ASN A 494 25.64 -12.54 -29.84
CA ASN A 494 26.19 -13.81 -29.35
C ASN A 494 25.29 -14.54 -28.33
N ARG A 495 24.43 -13.82 -27.62
CA ARG A 495 23.55 -14.37 -26.57
C ARG A 495 22.23 -14.93 -27.09
N ASN A 496 22.02 -14.95 -28.42
CA ASN A 496 20.87 -15.56 -29.09
C ASN A 496 19.50 -15.09 -28.53
N TYR A 497 19.29 -13.77 -28.46
CA TYR A 497 18.02 -13.16 -28.03
C TYR A 497 16.82 -13.57 -28.88
N GLN A 498 17.05 -14.14 -30.06
CA GLN A 498 15.99 -14.66 -30.93
C GLN A 498 15.11 -15.70 -30.23
N ALA A 499 15.64 -16.45 -29.26
CA ALA A 499 14.88 -17.45 -28.53
C ALA A 499 13.78 -16.84 -27.64
N VAL A 500 14.02 -15.65 -27.07
CA VAL A 500 13.08 -14.94 -26.20
C VAL A 500 11.94 -14.30 -26.99
N PHE A 501 12.22 -13.87 -28.21
CA PHE A 501 11.24 -13.27 -29.13
C PHE A 501 10.65 -14.30 -30.11
N LYS A 502 10.79 -15.60 -29.83
CA LYS A 502 10.20 -16.67 -30.64
C LYS A 502 8.69 -16.53 -30.61
N GLY A 503 8.08 -16.17 -31.74
CA GLY A 503 6.65 -15.85 -31.84
C GLY A 503 6.31 -14.34 -31.81
N TYR A 504 7.30 -13.49 -31.64
CA TYR A 504 7.14 -12.04 -31.84
C TYR A 504 7.41 -11.71 -33.31
N GLY A 505 6.37 -11.40 -34.07
CA GLY A 505 6.46 -11.14 -35.53
C GLY A 505 6.93 -9.72 -35.90
N GLY A 506 7.41 -8.93 -34.94
CA GLY A 506 7.84 -7.54 -35.13
C GLY A 506 9.35 -7.36 -35.30
N ALA A 507 9.78 -6.13 -35.58
CA ALA A 507 11.18 -5.75 -35.57
C ALA A 507 11.73 -5.63 -34.14
N VAL A 508 13.02 -5.86 -33.96
CA VAL A 508 13.73 -5.67 -32.68
C VAL A 508 14.82 -4.63 -32.89
N VAL A 509 14.91 -3.65 -32.00
CA VAL A 509 15.97 -2.64 -31.94
C VAL A 509 16.96 -3.05 -30.86
N LEU A 510 18.22 -3.24 -31.25
CA LEU A 510 19.32 -3.53 -30.36
C LEU A 510 20.06 -2.23 -30.06
N VAL A 511 20.23 -1.91 -28.78
CA VAL A 511 20.87 -0.66 -28.33
C VAL A 511 22.05 -1.02 -27.45
N GLY A 512 23.25 -0.76 -27.90
CA GLY A 512 24.49 -0.88 -27.13
C GLY A 512 24.88 0.48 -26.57
N LEU A 513 24.87 0.63 -25.26
CA LEU A 513 25.27 1.85 -24.55
C LEU A 513 26.56 1.60 -23.78
N SER A 514 27.51 2.52 -23.88
CA SER A 514 28.75 2.44 -23.12
C SER A 514 29.12 3.78 -22.50
N TYR A 515 29.88 3.70 -21.41
CA TYR A 515 30.49 4.84 -20.75
C TYR A 515 31.98 4.56 -20.54
N ASP A 516 32.79 5.51 -20.92
CA ASP A 516 34.24 5.48 -20.71
C ASP A 516 34.63 6.46 -19.58
N VAL A 517 35.26 5.94 -18.53
CA VAL A 517 35.61 6.70 -17.32
C VAL A 517 36.77 7.67 -17.56
N GLU A 518 37.68 7.36 -18.51
CA GLU A 518 38.85 8.21 -18.80
C GLU A 518 38.43 9.42 -19.63
N THR A 519 37.63 9.21 -20.69
CA THR A 519 37.15 10.29 -21.55
C THR A 519 35.90 10.97 -21.02
N LYS A 520 35.15 10.31 -20.11
CA LYS A 520 33.85 10.71 -19.59
C LYS A 520 32.77 10.81 -20.69
N GLU A 521 32.92 10.02 -21.73
CA GLU A 521 32.00 10.04 -22.86
C GLU A 521 31.05 8.83 -22.84
N HIS A 522 29.80 9.09 -23.25
CA HIS A 522 28.84 8.04 -23.55
C HIS A 522 28.85 7.76 -25.06
N CYS A 523 28.83 6.48 -25.41
CA CYS A 523 28.68 6.05 -26.80
C CYS A 523 27.45 5.18 -26.95
N CYS A 524 26.79 5.27 -28.10
CA CYS A 524 25.62 4.47 -28.44
C CYS A 524 25.82 3.82 -29.82
N ARG A 525 25.37 2.57 -29.94
CA ARG A 525 25.20 1.85 -31.20
C ARG A 525 23.81 1.28 -31.28
N ILE A 526 23.16 1.42 -32.44
CA ILE A 526 21.78 0.99 -32.65
C ILE A 526 21.70 0.15 -33.90
N GLU A 527 21.18 -1.07 -33.76
CA GLU A 527 20.90 -1.96 -34.88
C GLU A 527 19.42 -2.37 -34.91
N ARG A 528 18.84 -2.42 -36.10
CA ARG A 528 17.46 -2.88 -36.29
C ARG A 528 17.44 -4.23 -36.99
N LYS A 529 16.81 -5.23 -36.39
CA LYS A 529 16.67 -6.56 -36.95
C LYS A 529 15.21 -6.91 -37.17
N SER A 530 14.89 -7.46 -38.34
CA SER A 530 13.59 -8.08 -38.58
C SER A 530 13.67 -9.52 -38.11
N MET A 531 12.76 -9.90 -37.23
CA MET A 531 12.61 -11.30 -36.84
C MET A 531 11.81 -11.98 -37.94
N GLY A 532 12.53 -12.72 -38.82
CA GLY A 532 11.88 -13.51 -39.87
C GLY A 532 10.96 -14.58 -39.26
N HIS A 533 9.87 -14.85 -39.97
CA HIS A 533 8.90 -15.89 -39.63
C HIS A 533 9.52 -17.27 -39.55
#